data_b52c6de038d5c390c49e1fa27a1846fe
#
_entry.id   b52c6de038d5c390c49e1fa27a1846fe
#
_cell.length_a   1.000
_cell.length_b   1.000
_cell.length_c   1.000
_cell.angle_alpha   90.00
_cell.angle_beta   90.00
_cell.angle_gamma   90.00
#
_symmetry.space_group_name_H-M   'P 1'
#
loop_
_entity.id
_entity.type
_entity.pdbx_description
1 polymer ?
#
loop_
_entity_poly.entity_id
_entity_poly.type
_entity_poly.pdbx_seq_one_letter_code
_entity_poly.pdbx_strand_id
1 'polypeptide(L)'
;GQLPSGIAGIVANHKEFYQLAAGYNSPFHHCPLIGGSSDAAKAAQEARVLEVSDEHQADRVVLARYMQILSPNLCKQLAGRAINIHHSFLPSFKGAKPYYQAFDRGVKLIGATAHYVTTDLDEGPIIQQEVERLAPSLSLIPN
;
A
#
# COMPACT_ATOMS: atom_id res chain seq x y z
N GLY A 1 -12.93 1.39 -17.27
CA GLY A 1 -13.92 2.21 -16.58
C GLY A 1 -13.24 3.15 -15.58
N GLN A 2 -13.73 4.35 -15.44
CA GLN A 2 -13.23 5.25 -14.39
C GLN A 2 -13.81 4.82 -13.06
N LEU A 3 -13.01 4.86 -12.01
CA LEU A 3 -13.50 4.66 -10.65
C LEU A 3 -14.52 5.75 -10.31
N PRO A 4 -15.64 5.44 -9.67
CA PRO A 4 -16.65 6.42 -9.26
C PRO A 4 -16.21 7.23 -8.02
N SER A 5 -14.91 7.46 -7.87
CA SER A 5 -14.30 8.15 -6.74
C SER A 5 -13.14 9.02 -7.22
N GLY A 6 -12.97 10.18 -6.60
CA GLY A 6 -11.87 11.08 -6.86
C GLY A 6 -10.62 10.74 -6.04
N ILE A 7 -9.45 10.99 -6.59
CA ILE A 7 -8.19 10.96 -5.83
C ILE A 7 -8.02 12.33 -5.17
N ALA A 8 -8.23 12.39 -3.86
CA ALA A 8 -8.14 13.63 -3.09
C ALA A 8 -6.70 14.14 -2.97
N GLY A 9 -5.73 13.21 -2.85
CA GLY A 9 -4.32 13.52 -2.80
C GLY A 9 -3.46 12.27 -2.84
N ILE A 10 -2.18 12.43 -3.15
CA ILE A 10 -1.16 11.39 -3.19
C ILE A 10 -0.06 11.77 -2.21
N VAL A 11 0.29 10.85 -1.31
CA VAL A 11 1.42 10.99 -0.39
C VAL A 11 2.49 9.97 -0.74
N ALA A 12 3.72 10.41 -0.96
CA ALA A 12 4.81 9.52 -1.31
C ALA A 12 6.13 9.97 -0.66
N ASN A 13 6.98 9.01 -0.32
CA ASN A 13 8.33 9.26 0.20
C ASN A 13 9.37 9.55 -0.91
N HIS A 14 9.03 9.30 -2.17
CA HIS A 14 9.84 9.57 -3.34
C HIS A 14 9.11 10.53 -4.30
N LYS A 15 9.87 11.30 -5.09
CA LYS A 15 9.32 12.30 -6.03
C LYS A 15 9.02 11.75 -7.43
N GLU A 16 9.35 10.50 -7.70
CA GLU A 16 9.31 9.90 -9.04
C GLU A 16 7.94 9.99 -9.71
N PHE A 17 6.87 9.89 -8.93
CA PHE A 17 5.50 9.94 -9.43
C PHE A 17 4.87 11.34 -9.46
N TYR A 18 5.65 12.40 -9.16
CA TYR A 18 5.12 13.75 -9.13
C TYR A 18 4.52 14.18 -10.49
N GLN A 19 5.25 13.93 -11.58
CA GLN A 19 4.78 14.30 -12.93
C GLN A 19 3.53 13.52 -13.34
N LEU A 20 3.46 12.24 -12.96
CA LEU A 20 2.28 11.41 -13.21
C LEU A 20 1.06 11.97 -12.46
N ALA A 21 1.22 12.29 -11.18
CA ALA A 21 0.16 12.88 -10.37
C ALA A 21 -0.34 14.22 -10.96
N ALA A 22 0.60 15.06 -11.39
CA ALA A 22 0.29 16.34 -12.05
C ALA A 22 -0.50 16.14 -13.34
N GLY A 23 -0.17 15.13 -14.14
CA GLY A 23 -0.92 14.78 -15.36
C GLY A 23 -2.38 14.39 -15.12
N TYR A 24 -2.70 13.94 -13.90
CA TYR A 24 -4.07 13.62 -13.48
C TYR A 24 -4.70 14.70 -12.59
N ASN A 25 -4.09 15.88 -12.47
CA ASN A 25 -4.52 16.96 -11.58
C ASN A 25 -4.71 16.52 -10.12
N SER A 26 -3.92 15.55 -9.66
CA SER A 26 -3.98 15.04 -8.30
C SER A 26 -2.95 15.74 -7.42
N PRO A 27 -3.33 16.35 -6.28
CA PRO A 27 -2.40 16.94 -5.34
C PRO A 27 -1.35 15.91 -4.90
N PHE A 28 -0.07 16.30 -4.90
CA PHE A 28 1.03 15.43 -4.54
C PHE A 28 1.82 15.98 -3.36
N HIS A 29 1.91 15.21 -2.29
CA HIS A 29 2.63 15.55 -1.07
C HIS A 29 3.87 14.66 -0.93
N HIS A 30 5.04 15.28 -1.03
CA HIS A 30 6.30 14.58 -0.78
C HIS A 30 6.58 14.53 0.71
N CYS A 31 6.55 13.33 1.28
CA CYS A 31 6.78 13.07 2.70
C CYS A 31 7.96 12.10 2.87
N PRO A 32 9.21 12.59 2.73
CA PRO A 32 10.38 11.75 2.87
C PRO A 32 10.53 11.26 4.31
N LEU A 33 11.11 10.08 4.49
CA LEU A 33 11.50 9.57 5.80
C LEU A 33 12.81 10.24 6.22
N ILE A 34 12.71 11.40 6.88
CA ILE A 34 13.87 12.18 7.33
C ILE A 34 14.43 11.56 8.62
N GLY A 35 15.73 11.29 8.64
CA GLY A 35 16.37 10.68 9.82
C GLY A 35 16.38 9.15 9.83
N GLY A 36 16.09 8.51 8.70
CA GLY A 36 16.12 7.05 8.56
C GLY A 36 14.91 6.37 9.19
N SER A 37 15.09 5.11 9.63
CA SER A 37 14.00 4.27 10.16
C SER A 37 13.77 4.46 11.67
N SER A 38 14.10 5.63 12.25
CA SER A 38 13.85 5.89 13.66
C SER A 38 12.35 6.00 13.96
N ASP A 39 11.94 5.62 15.17
CA ASP A 39 10.53 5.73 15.59
C ASP A 39 10.02 7.17 15.53
N ALA A 40 10.86 8.16 15.82
CA ALA A 40 10.52 9.57 15.73
C ALA A 40 10.28 10.02 14.27
N ALA A 41 11.13 9.58 13.34
CA ALA A 41 10.98 9.88 11.92
C ALA A 41 9.70 9.24 11.35
N LYS A 42 9.42 8.01 11.74
CA LYS A 42 8.21 7.29 11.36
C LYS A 42 6.95 7.99 11.91
N ALA A 43 6.97 8.37 13.19
CA ALA A 43 5.85 9.08 13.81
C ALA A 43 5.57 10.43 13.12
N ALA A 44 6.61 11.18 12.76
CA ALA A 44 6.48 12.44 12.02
C ALA A 44 5.87 12.22 10.61
N GLN A 45 6.31 11.18 9.90
CA GLN A 45 5.75 10.83 8.60
C GLN A 45 4.27 10.42 8.71
N GLU A 46 3.93 9.58 9.70
CA GLU A 46 2.55 9.15 9.94
C GLU A 46 1.64 10.32 10.33
N ALA A 47 2.13 11.26 11.13
CA ALA A 47 1.40 12.48 11.47
C ALA A 47 1.09 13.32 10.20
N ARG A 48 2.06 13.43 9.28
CA ARG A 48 1.84 14.14 8.02
C ARG A 48 0.82 13.43 7.11
N VAL A 49 0.78 12.10 7.10
CA VAL A 49 -0.24 11.34 6.37
C VAL A 49 -1.65 11.66 6.90
N LEU A 50 -1.81 11.70 8.22
CA LEU A 50 -3.09 12.06 8.83
C LEU A 50 -3.50 13.51 8.51
N GLU A 51 -2.57 14.45 8.66
CA GLU A 51 -2.79 15.86 8.35
C GLU A 51 -3.26 16.05 6.90
N VAL A 52 -2.58 15.43 5.94
CA VAL A 52 -2.98 15.48 4.51
C VAL A 52 -4.35 14.83 4.30
N SER A 53 -4.61 13.70 4.95
CA SER A 53 -5.92 13.03 4.87
C SER A 53 -7.05 13.94 5.36
N ASP A 54 -6.82 14.67 6.44
CA ASP A 54 -7.81 15.60 7.02
C ASP A 54 -7.94 16.89 6.19
N GLU A 55 -6.83 17.47 5.73
CA GLU A 55 -6.82 18.65 4.83
C GLU A 55 -7.67 18.39 3.57
N HIS A 56 -7.57 17.20 3.00
CA HIS A 56 -8.32 16.81 1.81
C HIS A 56 -9.67 16.15 2.09
N GLN A 57 -10.05 16.02 3.35
CA GLN A 57 -11.30 15.35 3.76
C GLN A 57 -11.45 13.96 3.12
N ALA A 58 -10.36 13.20 3.07
CA ALA A 58 -10.33 11.90 2.42
C ALA A 58 -11.18 10.87 3.18
N ASP A 59 -12.12 10.22 2.51
CA ASP A 59 -12.94 9.16 3.09
C ASP A 59 -12.13 7.88 3.35
N ARG A 60 -11.16 7.61 2.51
CA ARG A 60 -10.33 6.40 2.54
C ARG A 60 -8.86 6.74 2.32
N VAL A 61 -8.00 5.95 2.93
CA VAL A 61 -6.55 5.95 2.70
C VAL A 61 -6.17 4.61 2.09
N VAL A 62 -5.61 4.63 0.89
CA VAL A 62 -5.18 3.42 0.18
C VAL A 62 -3.67 3.33 0.24
N LEU A 63 -3.17 2.24 0.82
CA LEU A 63 -1.75 1.92 0.86
C LEU A 63 -1.41 1.09 -0.38
N ALA A 64 -0.65 1.67 -1.30
CA ALA A 64 -0.19 1.02 -2.52
C ALA A 64 1.32 0.87 -2.47
N ARG A 65 1.82 -0.35 -2.49
CA ARG A 65 3.25 -0.67 -2.35
C ARG A 65 3.89 -0.02 -1.11
N TYR A 66 3.12 0.10 -0.07
CA TYR A 66 3.58 0.63 1.21
C TYR A 66 4.27 -0.48 1.99
N MET A 67 5.59 -0.39 2.11
CA MET A 67 6.44 -1.47 2.64
C MET A 67 6.82 -1.28 4.11
N GLN A 68 6.12 -0.39 4.82
CA GLN A 68 6.36 -0.13 6.24
C GLN A 68 5.19 -0.66 7.07
N ILE A 69 5.48 -1.12 8.27
CA ILE A 69 4.44 -1.47 9.25
C ILE A 69 3.92 -0.20 9.88
N LEU A 70 2.62 0.03 9.83
CA LEU A 70 1.99 1.17 10.48
C LEU A 70 2.08 1.06 12.00
N SER A 71 2.19 2.21 12.67
CA SER A 71 2.11 2.23 14.13
C SER A 71 0.71 1.85 14.62
N PRO A 72 0.58 1.28 15.83
CA PRO A 72 -0.73 1.00 16.42
C PRO A 72 -1.61 2.25 16.54
N ASN A 73 -0.99 3.42 16.74
CA ASN A 73 -1.70 4.69 16.81
C ASN A 73 -2.34 5.05 15.47
N LEU A 74 -1.58 4.95 14.37
CA LEU A 74 -2.10 5.23 13.03
C LEU A 74 -3.19 4.22 12.63
N CYS A 75 -2.99 2.93 12.95
CA CYS A 75 -4.00 1.89 12.71
C CYS A 75 -5.33 2.21 13.41
N LYS A 76 -5.29 2.70 14.65
CA LYS A 76 -6.51 3.10 15.38
C LYS A 76 -7.21 4.29 14.73
N GLN A 77 -6.46 5.32 14.31
CA GLN A 77 -7.02 6.53 13.73
C GLN A 77 -7.63 6.28 12.35
N LEU A 78 -7.08 5.32 11.61
CA LEU A 78 -7.54 4.92 10.28
C LEU A 78 -8.41 3.65 10.29
N ALA A 79 -8.85 3.19 11.45
CA ALA A 79 -9.66 1.98 11.57
C ALA A 79 -10.90 2.03 10.66
N GLY A 80 -11.09 1.00 9.81
CA GLY A 80 -12.17 0.93 8.83
C GLY A 80 -12.05 1.90 7.65
N ARG A 81 -11.00 2.73 7.60
CA ARG A 81 -10.74 3.71 6.53
C ARG A 81 -9.49 3.38 5.72
N ALA A 82 -8.51 2.71 6.29
CA ALA A 82 -7.29 2.33 5.60
C ALA A 82 -7.44 0.98 4.90
N ILE A 83 -7.07 0.94 3.64
CA ILE A 83 -7.07 -0.25 2.79
C ILE A 83 -5.64 -0.48 2.32
N ASN A 84 -5.13 -1.69 2.51
CA ASN A 84 -3.84 -2.10 1.96
C ASN A 84 -4.04 -2.96 0.72
N ILE A 85 -3.25 -2.70 -0.32
CA ILE A 85 -3.16 -3.56 -1.49
C ILE A 85 -1.91 -4.42 -1.32
N HIS A 86 -2.10 -5.62 -0.80
CA HIS A 86 -1.05 -6.61 -0.65
C HIS A 86 -0.89 -7.39 -1.97
N HIS A 87 0.32 -7.40 -2.51
CA HIS A 87 0.62 -8.04 -3.80
C HIS A 87 0.84 -9.54 -3.63
N SER A 88 -0.13 -10.21 -3.02
CA SER A 88 -0.17 -11.65 -2.83
C SER A 88 -1.59 -12.13 -2.59
N PHE A 89 -1.78 -13.44 -2.66
CA PHE A 89 -3.04 -14.09 -2.37
C PHE A 89 -3.08 -14.48 -0.88
N LEU A 90 -3.59 -13.57 -0.02
CA LEU A 90 -3.72 -13.83 1.41
C LEU A 90 -4.77 -14.94 1.69
N PRO A 91 -4.60 -15.72 2.76
CA PRO A 91 -3.63 -15.58 3.85
C PRO A 91 -2.23 -16.16 3.56
N SER A 92 -1.99 -16.62 2.34
CA SER A 92 -0.68 -17.13 1.93
C SER A 92 0.29 -15.98 1.64
N PHE A 93 1.61 -16.23 1.84
CA PHE A 93 2.68 -15.31 1.46
C PHE A 93 2.57 -13.91 2.09
N LYS A 94 2.31 -13.87 3.40
CA LYS A 94 2.33 -12.64 4.19
C LYS A 94 3.71 -12.01 4.23
N GLY A 95 3.76 -10.71 4.46
CA GLY A 95 5.00 -9.96 4.67
C GLY A 95 5.74 -9.61 3.38
N ALA A 96 7.07 -9.54 3.46
CA ALA A 96 7.91 -9.04 2.38
C ALA A 96 8.11 -10.06 1.23
N LYS A 97 8.28 -9.55 0.03
CA LYS A 97 8.61 -10.33 -1.19
C LYS A 97 7.68 -11.52 -1.46
N PRO A 98 6.36 -11.35 -1.43
CA PRO A 98 5.41 -12.46 -1.56
C PRO A 98 5.52 -13.20 -2.90
N TYR A 99 5.84 -12.52 -4.00
CA TYR A 99 6.05 -13.18 -5.29
C TYR A 99 7.29 -14.09 -5.31
N TYR A 100 8.35 -13.74 -4.61
CA TYR A 100 9.51 -14.62 -4.46
C TYR A 100 9.17 -15.86 -3.64
N GLN A 101 8.42 -15.69 -2.55
CA GLN A 101 7.92 -16.81 -1.75
C GLN A 101 7.05 -17.74 -2.60
N ALA A 102 6.19 -17.20 -3.44
CA ALA A 102 5.33 -17.95 -4.35
C ALA A 102 6.16 -18.68 -5.42
N PHE A 103 7.17 -18.03 -5.99
CA PHE A 103 8.08 -18.62 -6.96
C PHE A 103 8.86 -19.78 -6.38
N ASP A 104 9.48 -19.61 -5.20
CA ASP A 104 10.27 -20.65 -4.53
C ASP A 104 9.45 -21.90 -4.20
N ARG A 105 8.15 -21.71 -3.94
CA ARG A 105 7.20 -22.81 -3.71
C ARG A 105 6.61 -23.40 -4.99
N GLY A 106 6.95 -22.86 -6.15
CA GLY A 106 6.47 -23.35 -7.45
C GLY A 106 4.96 -23.23 -7.66
N VAL A 107 4.29 -22.23 -7.03
CA VAL A 107 2.86 -22.01 -7.21
C VAL A 107 2.54 -21.55 -8.63
N LYS A 108 1.35 -21.88 -9.10
CA LYS A 108 0.90 -21.59 -10.46
C LYS A 108 -0.05 -20.40 -10.54
N LEU A 109 -0.50 -19.92 -9.42
CA LEU A 109 -1.39 -18.75 -9.30
C LEU A 109 -0.74 -17.70 -8.43
N ILE A 110 -0.79 -16.46 -8.90
CA ILE A 110 -0.43 -15.26 -8.15
C ILE A 110 -1.64 -14.34 -8.06
N GLY A 111 -1.56 -13.32 -7.24
CA GLY A 111 -2.67 -12.38 -7.12
C GLY A 111 -2.35 -11.19 -6.27
N ALA A 112 -3.39 -10.43 -5.99
CA ALA A 112 -3.36 -9.33 -5.05
C ALA A 112 -4.58 -9.39 -4.14
N THR A 113 -4.43 -8.92 -2.92
CA THR A 113 -5.49 -8.87 -1.92
C THR A 113 -5.65 -7.44 -1.42
N ALA A 114 -6.85 -6.89 -1.56
CA ALA A 114 -7.25 -5.66 -0.89
C ALA A 114 -7.90 -6.03 0.46
N HIS A 115 -7.37 -5.48 1.56
CA HIS A 115 -7.89 -5.73 2.89
C HIS A 115 -7.84 -4.48 3.75
N TYR A 116 -8.69 -4.41 4.77
CA TYR A 116 -8.60 -3.35 5.77
C TYR A 116 -7.35 -3.52 6.61
N VAL A 117 -6.74 -2.38 6.95
CA VAL A 117 -5.55 -2.36 7.83
C VAL A 117 -5.98 -2.52 9.28
N THR A 118 -5.26 -3.37 9.99
CA THR A 118 -5.37 -3.59 11.43
C THR A 118 -3.99 -3.51 12.07
N THR A 119 -3.91 -3.69 13.38
CA THR A 119 -2.62 -3.77 14.09
C THR A 119 -1.84 -5.04 13.74
N ASP A 120 -2.53 -6.06 13.24
CA ASP A 120 -1.93 -7.33 12.84
C ASP A 120 -1.58 -7.28 11.35
N LEU A 121 -0.31 -7.51 11.04
CA LEU A 121 0.20 -7.38 9.68
C LEU A 121 -0.48 -8.35 8.72
N ASP A 122 -1.06 -7.81 7.66
CA ASP A 122 -1.73 -8.55 6.58
C ASP A 122 -2.86 -9.51 7.05
N GLU A 123 -3.48 -9.21 8.18
CA GLU A 123 -4.54 -10.03 8.79
C GLU A 123 -5.91 -9.35 8.87
N GLY A 124 -6.03 -8.14 8.36
CA GLY A 124 -7.31 -7.43 8.34
C GLY A 124 -8.35 -8.07 7.41
N PRO A 125 -9.62 -7.74 7.59
CA PRO A 125 -10.72 -8.26 6.78
C PRO A 125 -10.47 -8.03 5.28
N ILE A 126 -10.60 -9.10 4.49
CA ILE A 126 -10.40 -9.05 3.04
C ILE A 126 -11.62 -8.40 2.39
N ILE A 127 -11.36 -7.46 1.48
CA ILE A 127 -12.38 -6.74 0.70
C ILE A 127 -12.53 -7.41 -0.67
N GLN A 128 -11.40 -7.63 -1.36
CA GLN A 128 -11.36 -8.16 -2.72
C GLN A 128 -10.05 -8.89 -2.97
N GLN A 129 -10.11 -9.90 -3.84
CA GLN A 129 -8.94 -10.62 -4.31
C GLN A 129 -9.01 -10.80 -5.82
N GLU A 130 -7.87 -10.58 -6.47
CA GLU A 130 -7.69 -10.87 -7.90
C GLU A 130 -6.60 -11.92 -8.06
N VAL A 131 -6.81 -12.84 -8.99
CA VAL A 131 -5.93 -13.98 -9.23
C VAL A 131 -5.56 -14.05 -10.68
N GLU A 132 -4.29 -14.35 -10.95
CA GLU A 132 -3.80 -14.59 -12.29
C GLU A 132 -2.95 -15.86 -12.34
N ARG A 133 -3.05 -16.59 -13.44
CA ARG A 133 -2.25 -17.79 -13.69
C ARG A 133 -0.88 -17.39 -14.22
N LEU A 134 0.19 -17.92 -13.64
CA LEU A 134 1.53 -17.78 -14.19
C LEU A 134 1.64 -18.58 -15.49
N ALA A 135 1.94 -17.88 -16.59
CA ALA A 135 2.28 -18.54 -17.84
C ALA A 135 3.64 -19.25 -17.70
N PRO A 136 3.82 -20.45 -18.29
CA PRO A 136 5.07 -21.21 -18.16
C PRO A 136 6.32 -20.50 -18.70
N SER A 137 6.12 -19.47 -19.53
CA SER A 137 7.18 -18.67 -20.17
C SER A 137 7.66 -17.46 -19.39
N LEU A 138 7.04 -17.13 -18.25
CA LEU A 138 7.47 -16.00 -17.43
C LEU A 138 8.62 -16.41 -16.49
N SER A 139 9.79 -16.57 -17.09
CA SER A 139 11.09 -16.42 -16.40
C SER A 139 11.39 -14.92 -16.18
N LEU A 140 10.45 -14.18 -15.62
CA LEU A 140 10.52 -12.74 -15.50
C LEU A 140 10.50 -12.30 -14.04
N ILE A 141 11.59 -12.54 -13.36
CA ILE A 141 11.99 -11.66 -12.28
C ILE A 141 13.42 -11.23 -12.61
N PRO A 142 13.63 -10.01 -13.13
CA PRO A 142 14.96 -9.44 -13.17
C PRO A 142 15.44 -9.27 -11.72
N ASN A 143 16.69 -9.65 -11.50
CA ASN A 143 17.42 -9.43 -10.24
C ASN A 143 17.43 -7.96 -9.84
#